data_b26ec72f9505da5058e717200f6ce001
#
_entry.id   b26ec72f9505da5058e717200f6ce001
#
_cell.length_a   1.000
_cell.length_b   1.000
_cell.length_c   1.000
_cell.angle_alpha   90.00
_cell.angle_beta   90.00
_cell.angle_gamma   90.00
#
_symmetry.space_group_name_H-M   'P 1'
#
loop_
_entity.id
_entity.type
_entity.pdbx_description
1 polymer ?
#
loop_
_entity_poly.entity_id
_entity_poly.type
_entity_poly.pdbx_seq_one_letter_code
_entity_poly.pdbx_strand_id
1 'polypeptide(L)'
;MAFGDNAQILKKRTHTLPEVNFSDEGSLRHLHLGTEWIQGSMLMDAPTVLFHEYIQRMMAWLLFVEPDTVPKRQAMQLGLGAGSLTKFCAKELRMKTVAIELNPQVLVACRGWFKLPADNARMQVVLADAALEIQNPKWWGTVDALQVDLYDHEAAAPVLDSLPFYNHCKRLLTPEGCMTVNLFGRASSFARSVEKISAAFGADAVWAFKPTREGNTVVLAQCTPNRPKREVLEARAEIIQTQWGLPAAKWVRVFKPMLK
;
A
#
# COMPACT_ATOMS: atom_id res chain seq x y z
N MET A 1 8.41 -36.85 14.54
CA MET A 1 9.50 -36.67 13.54
C MET A 1 8.94 -35.87 12.38
N ALA A 2 9.14 -34.56 12.34
CA ALA A 2 8.93 -33.68 11.19
C ALA A 2 9.48 -32.27 11.52
N PHE A 3 10.81 -32.15 11.66
CA PHE A 3 11.50 -30.86 11.82
C PHE A 3 12.46 -30.55 10.66
N GLY A 4 12.31 -31.29 9.53
CA GLY A 4 13.27 -31.25 8.41
C GLY A 4 12.98 -30.25 7.29
N ASP A 5 11.74 -29.82 7.07
CA ASP A 5 11.38 -29.11 5.83
C ASP A 5 11.53 -27.57 5.87
N ASN A 6 11.50 -26.97 7.05
CA ASN A 6 11.63 -25.50 7.15
C ASN A 6 13.04 -24.96 6.87
N ALA A 7 14.07 -25.77 7.07
CA ALA A 7 15.46 -25.36 6.84
C ALA A 7 15.82 -25.34 5.32
N GLN A 8 15.13 -26.13 4.50
CA GLN A 8 15.34 -26.13 3.05
C GLN A 8 14.63 -24.96 2.33
N ILE A 9 13.53 -24.50 2.86
CA ILE A 9 12.80 -23.32 2.32
C ILE A 9 13.60 -22.03 2.53
N LEU A 10 14.28 -21.92 3.67
CA LEU A 10 15.16 -20.77 3.98
C LEU A 10 16.45 -20.74 3.13
N LYS A 11 16.92 -21.88 2.65
CA LYS A 11 18.14 -21.96 1.79
C LYS A 11 17.92 -21.54 0.33
N LYS A 12 16.68 -21.35 -0.15
CA LYS A 12 16.39 -21.04 -1.55
C LYS A 12 16.22 -19.55 -1.88
N ARG A 13 16.32 -18.63 -0.91
CA ARG A 13 16.20 -17.18 -1.14
C ARG A 13 17.44 -16.39 -0.66
N THR A 14 18.63 -16.88 -0.94
CA THR A 14 19.83 -16.04 -0.90
C THR A 14 19.93 -15.21 -2.19
N HIS A 15 18.86 -14.51 -2.57
CA HIS A 15 19.02 -13.37 -3.46
C HIS A 15 19.64 -12.25 -2.63
N THR A 16 20.84 -11.82 -3.02
CA THR A 16 21.39 -10.55 -2.51
C THR A 16 20.36 -9.47 -2.77
N LEU A 17 19.93 -8.81 -1.70
CA LEU A 17 18.98 -7.70 -1.83
C LEU A 17 19.61 -6.63 -2.74
N PRO A 18 18.81 -5.98 -3.62
CA PRO A 18 19.35 -4.99 -4.55
C PRO A 18 19.94 -3.80 -3.76
N GLU A 19 20.99 -3.23 -4.30
CA GLU A 19 21.59 -2.01 -3.79
C GLU A 19 20.60 -0.86 -3.90
N VAL A 20 20.59 0.00 -2.88
CA VAL A 20 19.69 1.15 -2.81
C VAL A 20 20.46 2.41 -3.12
N ASN A 21 20.00 3.14 -4.12
CA ASN A 21 20.52 4.45 -4.48
C ASN A 21 19.37 5.46 -4.71
N PHE A 22 19.71 6.72 -4.91
CA PHE A 22 18.73 7.75 -5.21
C PHE A 22 19.31 8.76 -6.20
N SER A 23 18.41 9.46 -6.90
CA SER A 23 18.74 10.56 -7.80
C SER A 23 17.83 11.75 -7.53
N ASP A 24 18.31 12.95 -7.85
CA ASP A 24 17.56 14.19 -7.72
C ASP A 24 17.26 14.76 -9.10
N GLU A 25 15.98 15.13 -9.32
CA GLU A 25 15.51 15.82 -10.51
C GLU A 25 14.72 17.07 -10.07
N GLY A 26 15.34 18.23 -10.14
CA GLY A 26 14.77 19.46 -9.61
C GLY A 26 14.46 19.35 -8.10
N SER A 27 13.21 19.51 -7.73
CA SER A 27 12.75 19.35 -6.33
C SER A 27 12.35 17.93 -5.97
N LEU A 28 12.46 16.97 -6.90
CA LEU A 28 12.11 15.57 -6.69
C LEU A 28 13.36 14.75 -6.37
N ARG A 29 13.22 13.87 -5.39
CA ARG A 29 14.18 12.80 -5.08
C ARG A 29 13.54 11.46 -5.37
N HIS A 30 14.22 10.64 -6.15
CA HIS A 30 13.78 9.32 -6.58
C HIS A 30 14.60 8.23 -5.89
N LEU A 31 13.92 7.19 -5.43
CA LEU A 31 14.53 5.96 -4.90
C LEU A 31 14.66 4.93 -6.01
N HIS A 32 15.79 4.22 -6.06
CA HIS A 32 16.08 3.15 -7.00
C HIS A 32 16.57 1.89 -6.28
N LEU A 33 16.32 0.72 -6.87
CA LEU A 33 16.76 -0.59 -6.37
C LEU A 33 17.68 -1.27 -7.40
N GLY A 34 18.90 -0.76 -7.52
CA GLY A 34 19.93 -1.32 -8.42
C GLY A 34 19.63 -1.20 -9.92
N THR A 35 18.59 -0.48 -10.30
CA THR A 35 18.18 -0.21 -11.69
C THR A 35 17.80 1.26 -11.87
N GLU A 36 17.54 1.67 -13.11
CA GLU A 36 17.02 3.02 -13.40
C GLU A 36 15.53 3.22 -13.04
N TRP A 37 14.81 2.13 -12.73
CA TRP A 37 13.40 2.21 -12.38
C TRP A 37 13.18 2.93 -11.06
N ILE A 38 12.25 3.89 -11.09
CA ILE A 38 11.86 4.66 -9.90
C ILE A 38 10.94 3.79 -9.05
N GLN A 39 11.38 3.50 -7.82
CA GLN A 39 10.62 2.75 -6.81
C GLN A 39 9.79 3.65 -5.90
N GLY A 40 10.00 4.95 -5.97
CA GLY A 40 9.24 5.95 -5.24
C GLY A 40 9.91 7.31 -5.34
N SER A 41 9.12 8.35 -5.07
CA SER A 41 9.61 9.73 -5.16
C SER A 41 9.13 10.56 -3.98
N MET A 42 9.90 11.60 -3.67
CA MET A 42 9.59 12.56 -2.62
C MET A 42 9.85 13.98 -3.13
N LEU A 43 8.90 14.88 -2.91
CA LEU A 43 9.15 16.32 -3.01
C LEU A 43 10.01 16.74 -1.82
N MET A 44 11.19 17.32 -2.07
CA MET A 44 12.15 17.65 -1.00
C MET A 44 11.62 18.77 -0.08
N ASP A 45 10.86 19.70 -0.63
CA ASP A 45 10.26 20.81 0.11
C ASP A 45 8.92 20.46 0.75
N ALA A 46 8.30 19.36 0.32
CA ALA A 46 7.01 18.88 0.83
C ALA A 46 7.02 17.36 1.01
N PRO A 47 7.82 16.81 1.94
CA PRO A 47 8.17 15.39 2.02
C PRO A 47 7.02 14.45 2.40
N THR A 48 5.89 14.98 2.84
CA THR A 48 4.68 14.21 3.15
C THR A 48 3.66 14.21 2.01
N VAL A 49 3.83 15.04 0.99
CA VAL A 49 2.93 15.07 -0.18
C VAL A 49 3.07 13.79 -0.99
N LEU A 50 1.95 13.20 -1.35
CA LEU A 50 1.90 12.06 -2.25
C LEU A 50 2.02 12.54 -3.69
N PHE A 51 3.20 12.37 -4.31
CA PHE A 51 3.49 12.93 -5.63
C PHE A 51 2.84 12.12 -6.77
N HIS A 52 3.02 10.79 -6.79
CA HIS A 52 2.50 9.96 -7.87
C HIS A 52 0.99 9.74 -7.76
N GLU A 53 0.29 9.70 -8.89
CA GLU A 53 -1.15 9.52 -8.91
C GLU A 53 -1.60 8.21 -8.27
N TYR A 54 -0.86 7.11 -8.49
CA TYR A 54 -1.25 5.81 -7.96
C TYR A 54 -1.18 5.77 -6.42
N ILE A 55 -0.16 6.38 -5.78
CA ILE A 55 -0.10 6.40 -4.31
C ILE A 55 -1.17 7.33 -3.70
N GLN A 56 -1.58 8.39 -4.41
CA GLN A 56 -2.76 9.17 -4.02
C GLN A 56 -4.01 8.27 -4.05
N ARG A 57 -4.21 7.49 -5.12
CA ARG A 57 -5.33 6.56 -5.27
C ARG A 57 -5.32 5.43 -4.25
N MET A 58 -4.17 5.04 -3.72
CA MET A 58 -4.08 4.09 -2.61
C MET A 58 -4.68 4.61 -1.30
N MET A 59 -5.01 5.91 -1.22
CA MET A 59 -5.79 6.50 -0.14
C MET A 59 -7.31 6.40 -0.34
N ALA A 60 -7.81 5.72 -1.38
CA ALA A 60 -9.24 5.63 -1.69
C ALA A 60 -10.10 5.00 -0.57
N TRP A 61 -9.49 4.25 0.36
CA TRP A 61 -10.16 3.73 1.54
C TRP A 61 -10.78 4.85 2.40
N LEU A 62 -10.25 6.08 2.36
CA LEU A 62 -10.82 7.25 3.02
C LEU A 62 -12.27 7.55 2.61
N LEU A 63 -12.67 7.15 1.39
CA LEU A 63 -14.05 7.30 0.91
C LEU A 63 -15.06 6.44 1.67
N PHE A 64 -14.60 5.41 2.41
CA PHE A 64 -15.44 4.42 3.08
C PHE A 64 -15.51 4.59 4.60
N VAL A 65 -14.79 5.56 5.14
CA VAL A 65 -14.72 5.82 6.58
C VAL A 65 -15.17 7.25 6.90
N GLU A 66 -15.61 7.47 8.13
CA GLU A 66 -15.89 8.82 8.60
C GLU A 66 -14.58 9.57 8.87
N PRO A 67 -14.38 10.78 8.31
CA PRO A 67 -13.13 11.51 8.39
C PRO A 67 -12.61 11.73 9.82
N ASP A 68 -13.49 12.03 10.77
CA ASP A 68 -13.12 12.28 12.18
C ASP A 68 -12.60 11.01 12.89
N THR A 69 -12.82 9.83 12.33
CA THR A 69 -12.33 8.57 12.87
C THR A 69 -10.93 8.22 12.41
N VAL A 70 -10.44 8.84 11.33
CA VAL A 70 -9.16 8.52 10.68
C VAL A 70 -7.97 8.53 11.64
N PRO A 71 -7.78 9.53 12.54
CA PRO A 71 -6.65 9.55 13.46
C PRO A 71 -6.64 8.42 14.51
N LYS A 72 -7.77 7.75 14.71
CA LYS A 72 -7.93 6.64 15.67
C LYS A 72 -7.63 5.28 15.04
N ARG A 73 -7.45 5.23 13.71
CA ARG A 73 -7.27 4.02 12.91
C ARG A 73 -5.80 3.64 12.78
N GLN A 74 -5.55 2.39 12.39
CA GLN A 74 -4.23 1.86 12.12
C GLN A 74 -4.04 1.61 10.63
N ALA A 75 -2.95 2.17 10.06
CA ALA A 75 -2.48 1.89 8.72
C ALA A 75 -1.33 0.88 8.75
N MET A 76 -1.28 0.00 7.76
CA MET A 76 -0.14 -0.87 7.50
C MET A 76 0.25 -0.80 6.03
N GLN A 77 1.54 -0.64 5.76
CA GLN A 77 2.09 -0.70 4.42
C GLN A 77 2.93 -1.97 4.26
N LEU A 78 2.70 -2.72 3.20
CA LEU A 78 3.58 -3.78 2.73
C LEU A 78 4.43 -3.22 1.61
N GLY A 79 5.73 -3.05 1.87
CA GLY A 79 6.66 -2.25 1.10
C GLY A 79 6.75 -0.81 1.63
N LEU A 80 7.98 -0.30 1.77
CA LEU A 80 8.24 1.06 2.24
C LEU A 80 8.44 2.04 1.07
N GLY A 81 9.14 1.61 0.01
CA GLY A 81 9.55 2.49 -1.08
C GLY A 81 10.24 3.74 -0.55
N ALA A 82 9.89 4.92 -1.07
CA ALA A 82 10.39 6.22 -0.56
C ALA A 82 9.73 6.67 0.77
N GLY A 83 8.99 5.80 1.45
CA GLY A 83 8.27 6.08 2.68
C GLY A 83 7.10 7.05 2.54
N SER A 84 6.61 7.29 1.34
CA SER A 84 5.60 8.33 1.06
C SER A 84 4.25 8.01 1.74
N LEU A 85 3.73 6.79 1.56
CA LEU A 85 2.49 6.34 2.22
C LEU A 85 2.62 6.35 3.73
N THR A 86 3.74 5.85 4.25
CA THR A 86 4.02 5.78 5.70
C THR A 86 4.06 7.18 6.32
N LYS A 87 4.78 8.13 5.70
CA LYS A 87 4.84 9.51 6.17
C LYS A 87 3.47 10.17 6.13
N PHE A 88 2.72 9.99 5.04
CA PHE A 88 1.39 10.57 4.89
C PHE A 88 0.42 10.05 5.96
N CYS A 89 0.33 8.72 6.13
CA CYS A 89 -0.53 8.13 7.15
C CYS A 89 -0.15 8.58 8.57
N ALA A 90 1.13 8.61 8.90
CA ALA A 90 1.59 8.96 10.24
C ALA A 90 1.46 10.46 10.56
N LYS A 91 1.74 11.35 9.59
CA LYS A 91 1.83 12.80 9.82
C LYS A 91 0.57 13.54 9.41
N GLU A 92 0.08 13.32 8.19
CA GLU A 92 -1.08 14.04 7.68
C GLU A 92 -2.39 13.44 8.23
N LEU A 93 -2.51 12.11 8.20
CA LEU A 93 -3.69 11.42 8.73
C LEU A 93 -3.61 11.17 10.25
N ARG A 94 -2.44 11.35 10.87
CA ARG A 94 -2.18 11.13 12.30
C ARG A 94 -2.53 9.72 12.80
N MET A 95 -2.49 8.75 11.91
CA MET A 95 -2.79 7.35 12.21
C MET A 95 -1.66 6.65 12.94
N LYS A 96 -2.00 5.59 13.68
CA LYS A 96 -0.99 4.58 14.03
C LYS A 96 -0.56 3.88 12.74
N THR A 97 0.74 3.84 12.45
CA THR A 97 1.26 3.42 11.14
C THR A 97 2.39 2.41 11.30
N VAL A 98 2.30 1.31 10.56
CA VAL A 98 3.33 0.27 10.51
C VAL A 98 3.71 0.02 9.05
N ALA A 99 4.99 0.06 8.73
CA ALA A 99 5.49 -0.39 7.43
C ALA A 99 6.31 -1.67 7.58
N ILE A 100 6.09 -2.63 6.69
CA ILE A 100 6.88 -3.87 6.59
C ILE A 100 7.82 -3.71 5.40
N GLU A 101 9.12 -3.80 5.65
CA GLU A 101 10.14 -3.64 4.61
C GLU A 101 11.15 -4.79 4.69
N LEU A 102 11.48 -5.36 3.54
CA LEU A 102 12.42 -6.48 3.44
C LEU A 102 13.88 -6.00 3.43
N ASN A 103 14.16 -4.88 2.75
CA ASN A 103 15.52 -4.42 2.50
C ASN A 103 15.94 -3.37 3.56
N PRO A 104 16.88 -3.69 4.47
CA PRO A 104 17.34 -2.74 5.49
C PRO A 104 17.98 -1.49 4.89
N GLN A 105 18.55 -1.57 3.68
CA GLN A 105 19.13 -0.40 3.01
C GLN A 105 18.05 0.60 2.59
N VAL A 106 16.83 0.15 2.23
CA VAL A 106 15.68 1.03 1.96
C VAL A 106 15.35 1.83 3.22
N LEU A 107 15.29 1.19 4.38
CA LEU A 107 15.02 1.89 5.65
C LEU A 107 16.11 2.93 5.96
N VAL A 108 17.38 2.57 5.78
CA VAL A 108 18.52 3.50 5.99
C VAL A 108 18.42 4.69 5.04
N ALA A 109 18.17 4.44 3.74
CA ALA A 109 18.00 5.50 2.75
C ALA A 109 16.81 6.40 3.08
N CYS A 110 15.66 5.82 3.47
CA CYS A 110 14.47 6.58 3.83
C CYS A 110 14.70 7.50 5.02
N ARG A 111 15.41 7.04 6.06
CA ARG A 111 15.73 7.87 7.22
C ARG A 111 16.75 8.94 6.90
N GLY A 112 17.81 8.61 6.17
CA GLY A 112 18.87 9.54 5.81
C GLY A 112 18.46 10.60 4.80
N TRP A 113 17.70 10.20 3.76
CA TRP A 113 17.53 11.01 2.56
C TRP A 113 16.07 11.35 2.21
N PHE A 114 15.09 10.52 2.65
CA PHE A 114 13.67 10.71 2.32
C PHE A 114 12.82 11.22 3.50
N LYS A 115 13.47 11.81 4.51
CA LYS A 115 12.79 12.44 5.65
C LYS A 115 11.83 11.52 6.41
N LEU A 116 12.05 10.20 6.37
CA LEU A 116 11.29 9.27 7.19
C LEU A 116 11.67 9.46 8.66
N PRO A 117 10.73 9.74 9.57
CA PRO A 117 11.04 9.90 10.98
C PRO A 117 11.57 8.60 11.62
N ALA A 118 12.27 8.73 12.74
CA ALA A 118 12.59 7.59 13.61
C ALA A 118 11.31 6.95 14.13
N ASP A 119 11.40 5.65 14.48
CA ASP A 119 10.29 4.92 15.09
C ASP A 119 9.87 5.59 16.41
N ASN A 120 8.59 5.60 16.64
CA ASN A 120 7.96 6.16 17.85
C ASN A 120 6.67 5.40 18.16
N ALA A 121 5.92 5.84 19.18
CA ALA A 121 4.69 5.18 19.61
C ALA A 121 3.59 5.10 18.52
N ARG A 122 3.65 5.94 17.49
CA ARG A 122 2.64 5.99 16.41
C ARG A 122 3.12 5.45 15.07
N MET A 123 4.42 5.41 14.82
CA MET A 123 4.98 4.95 13.55
C MET A 123 6.17 4.05 13.79
N GLN A 124 6.19 2.91 13.14
CA GLN A 124 7.31 1.98 13.17
C GLN A 124 7.54 1.32 11.80
N VAL A 125 8.78 0.96 11.52
CA VAL A 125 9.14 0.11 10.39
C VAL A 125 9.66 -1.21 10.90
N VAL A 126 9.03 -2.30 10.47
CA VAL A 126 9.41 -3.67 10.80
C VAL A 126 10.22 -4.23 9.63
N LEU A 127 11.50 -4.57 9.87
CA LEU A 127 12.34 -5.24 8.89
C LEU A 127 11.99 -6.72 8.87
N ALA A 128 11.19 -7.14 7.88
CA ALA A 128 10.73 -8.52 7.72
C ALA A 128 10.29 -8.81 6.28
N ASP A 129 10.22 -10.10 5.93
CA ASP A 129 9.49 -10.54 4.73
C ASP A 129 7.99 -10.37 4.97
N ALA A 130 7.34 -9.56 4.13
CA ALA A 130 5.91 -9.29 4.22
C ALA A 130 5.07 -10.59 4.16
N ALA A 131 5.47 -11.59 3.35
CA ALA A 131 4.78 -12.86 3.24
C ALA A 131 4.76 -13.66 4.57
N LEU A 132 5.78 -13.48 5.40
CA LEU A 132 5.89 -14.10 6.73
C LEU A 132 5.23 -13.24 7.80
N GLU A 133 5.51 -11.93 7.81
CA GLU A 133 5.04 -11.04 8.86
C GLU A 133 3.52 -10.88 8.91
N ILE A 134 2.82 -10.92 7.75
CA ILE A 134 1.35 -10.88 7.72
C ILE A 134 0.68 -12.12 8.33
N GLN A 135 1.43 -13.20 8.55
CA GLN A 135 0.94 -14.40 9.22
C GLN A 135 1.04 -14.32 10.75
N ASN A 136 1.68 -13.27 11.27
CA ASN A 136 1.84 -13.08 12.70
C ASN A 136 0.51 -12.69 13.35
N PRO A 137 -0.01 -13.49 14.31
CA PRO A 137 -1.31 -13.24 14.93
C PRO A 137 -1.46 -11.87 15.62
N LYS A 138 -0.33 -11.22 16.00
CA LYS A 138 -0.37 -9.89 16.63
C LYS A 138 -1.03 -8.81 15.76
N TRP A 139 -1.10 -9.04 14.43
CA TRP A 139 -1.68 -8.09 13.48
C TRP A 139 -3.12 -8.39 13.08
N TRP A 140 -3.63 -9.59 13.40
CA TRP A 140 -4.94 -10.01 12.93
C TRP A 140 -6.05 -9.15 13.53
N GLY A 141 -6.93 -8.65 12.66
CA GLY A 141 -8.05 -7.81 13.03
C GLY A 141 -7.68 -6.44 13.58
N THR A 142 -6.44 -5.95 13.33
CA THR A 142 -5.97 -4.67 13.89
C THR A 142 -5.77 -3.56 12.85
N VAL A 143 -5.80 -3.89 11.57
CA VAL A 143 -5.47 -2.95 10.49
C VAL A 143 -6.74 -2.41 9.85
N ASP A 144 -6.89 -1.09 9.80
CA ASP A 144 -8.02 -0.43 9.15
C ASP A 144 -7.72 -0.08 7.69
N ALA A 145 -6.47 0.27 7.39
CA ALA A 145 -6.01 0.60 6.05
C ALA A 145 -4.73 -0.18 5.72
N LEU A 146 -4.86 -1.24 4.92
CA LEU A 146 -3.73 -2.01 4.42
C LEU A 146 -3.38 -1.55 3.00
N GLN A 147 -2.13 -1.14 2.80
CA GLN A 147 -1.63 -0.69 1.50
C GLN A 147 -0.54 -1.64 1.02
N VAL A 148 -0.78 -2.31 -0.11
CA VAL A 148 0.12 -3.30 -0.70
C VAL A 148 0.77 -2.70 -1.94
N ASP A 149 2.06 -2.41 -1.83
CA ASP A 149 2.88 -1.86 -2.92
C ASP A 149 4.22 -2.61 -2.96
N LEU A 150 4.16 -3.86 -3.40
CA LEU A 150 5.26 -4.82 -3.39
C LEU A 150 5.70 -5.13 -4.83
N TYR A 151 6.80 -4.52 -5.23
CA TYR A 151 7.44 -4.76 -6.51
C TYR A 151 8.90 -5.15 -6.31
N ASP A 152 9.43 -5.94 -7.25
CA ASP A 152 10.85 -6.19 -7.34
C ASP A 152 11.61 -5.03 -8.03
N HIS A 153 12.91 -5.18 -8.16
CA HIS A 153 13.75 -4.17 -8.81
C HIS A 153 13.43 -3.94 -10.29
N GLU A 154 12.73 -4.88 -10.95
CA GLU A 154 12.31 -4.76 -12.35
C GLU A 154 10.93 -4.07 -12.47
N ALA A 155 10.20 -3.89 -11.37
CA ALA A 155 8.84 -3.34 -11.33
C ALA A 155 7.88 -4.01 -12.34
N ALA A 156 8.15 -5.27 -12.72
CA ALA A 156 7.45 -5.94 -13.81
C ALA A 156 6.15 -6.62 -13.39
N ALA A 157 6.05 -7.05 -12.12
CA ALA A 157 4.87 -7.70 -11.56
C ALA A 157 4.87 -7.61 -10.02
N PRO A 158 3.71 -7.72 -9.36
CA PRO A 158 3.64 -7.85 -7.90
C PRO A 158 4.41 -9.08 -7.43
N VAL A 159 5.30 -8.90 -6.44
CA VAL A 159 6.11 -10.00 -5.88
C VAL A 159 5.25 -11.02 -5.15
N LEU A 160 4.18 -10.57 -4.49
CA LEU A 160 3.21 -11.40 -3.78
C LEU A 160 1.82 -11.20 -4.42
N ASP A 161 1.40 -12.20 -5.20
CA ASP A 161 0.11 -12.19 -5.89
C ASP A 161 -0.47 -13.61 -5.92
N SER A 162 -1.01 -14.05 -4.78
CA SER A 162 -1.62 -15.37 -4.64
C SER A 162 -2.87 -15.32 -3.77
N LEU A 163 -3.79 -16.28 -3.95
CA LEU A 163 -4.98 -16.39 -3.10
C LEU A 163 -4.62 -16.54 -1.61
N PRO A 164 -3.66 -17.40 -1.20
CA PRO A 164 -3.23 -17.45 0.20
C PRO A 164 -2.71 -16.12 0.74
N PHE A 165 -1.95 -15.37 -0.05
CA PHE A 165 -1.48 -14.03 0.33
C PHE A 165 -2.65 -13.08 0.61
N TYR A 166 -3.62 -13.00 -0.30
CA TYR A 166 -4.79 -12.13 -0.10
C TYR A 166 -5.69 -12.58 1.05
N ASN A 167 -5.79 -13.88 1.32
CA ASN A 167 -6.46 -14.40 2.51
C ASN A 167 -5.76 -13.93 3.81
N HIS A 168 -4.43 -13.94 3.85
CA HIS A 168 -3.68 -13.39 4.98
C HIS A 168 -3.88 -11.87 5.10
N CYS A 169 -3.85 -11.13 3.99
CA CYS A 169 -4.15 -9.70 3.98
C CYS A 169 -5.54 -9.41 4.58
N LYS A 170 -6.57 -10.17 4.20
CA LYS A 170 -7.92 -10.03 4.77
C LYS A 170 -7.94 -10.25 6.28
N ARG A 171 -7.19 -11.23 6.79
CA ARG A 171 -7.11 -11.52 8.23
C ARG A 171 -6.50 -10.40 9.07
N LEU A 172 -5.65 -9.54 8.48
CA LEU A 172 -5.10 -8.37 9.15
C LEU A 172 -6.18 -7.33 9.44
N LEU A 173 -7.21 -7.25 8.59
CA LEU A 173 -8.17 -6.16 8.60
C LEU A 173 -9.16 -6.24 9.73
N THR A 174 -9.49 -5.08 10.29
CA THR A 174 -10.71 -4.90 11.10
C THR A 174 -11.95 -5.14 10.23
N PRO A 175 -13.14 -5.37 10.82
CA PRO A 175 -14.37 -5.55 10.03
C PRO A 175 -14.66 -4.40 9.05
N GLU A 176 -14.30 -3.17 9.39
CA GLU A 176 -14.43 -1.97 8.52
C GLU A 176 -13.18 -1.70 7.68
N GLY A 177 -12.15 -2.52 7.83
CA GLY A 177 -10.86 -2.31 7.18
C GLY A 177 -10.90 -2.53 5.67
N CYS A 178 -10.02 -1.84 4.97
CA CYS A 178 -9.84 -1.95 3.53
C CYS A 178 -8.38 -2.26 3.19
N MET A 179 -8.18 -3.09 2.17
CA MET A 179 -6.90 -3.24 1.48
C MET A 179 -6.92 -2.42 0.20
N THR A 180 -5.87 -1.66 -0.07
CA THR A 180 -5.57 -1.13 -1.41
C THR A 180 -4.31 -1.79 -1.93
N VAL A 181 -4.31 -2.18 -3.19
CA VAL A 181 -3.17 -2.81 -3.84
C VAL A 181 -2.86 -2.12 -5.16
N ASN A 182 -1.60 -1.79 -5.37
CA ASN A 182 -1.11 -1.30 -6.64
C ASN A 182 -0.84 -2.49 -7.56
N LEU A 183 -1.51 -2.52 -8.72
CA LEU A 183 -1.29 -3.50 -9.78
C LEU A 183 -0.72 -2.77 -11.00
N PHE A 184 0.41 -3.27 -11.49
CA PHE A 184 1.05 -2.77 -12.69
C PHE A 184 1.20 -3.89 -13.70
N GLY A 185 1.05 -3.59 -15.00
CA GLY A 185 1.24 -4.57 -16.05
C GLY A 185 0.11 -4.70 -17.04
N ARG A 186 0.08 -5.81 -17.76
CA ARG A 186 -0.87 -6.04 -18.87
C ARG A 186 -2.27 -6.36 -18.36
N ALA A 187 -3.29 -6.11 -19.19
CA ALA A 187 -4.69 -6.40 -18.87
C ALA A 187 -4.94 -7.85 -18.40
N SER A 188 -4.23 -8.83 -18.95
CA SER A 188 -4.34 -10.24 -18.55
C SER A 188 -3.77 -10.54 -17.17
N SER A 189 -2.68 -9.87 -16.75
CA SER A 189 -2.15 -9.99 -15.38
C SER A 189 -3.09 -9.33 -14.37
N PHE A 190 -3.62 -8.16 -14.70
CA PHE A 190 -4.62 -7.46 -13.89
C PHE A 190 -5.85 -8.34 -13.62
N ALA A 191 -6.43 -8.95 -14.66
CA ALA A 191 -7.60 -9.81 -14.51
C ALA A 191 -7.35 -10.99 -13.55
N ARG A 192 -6.19 -11.66 -13.67
CA ARG A 192 -5.81 -12.76 -12.76
C ARG A 192 -5.61 -12.31 -11.31
N SER A 193 -5.03 -11.14 -11.10
CA SER A 193 -4.87 -10.59 -9.74
C SER A 193 -6.23 -10.23 -9.14
N VAL A 194 -7.11 -9.59 -9.89
CA VAL A 194 -8.48 -9.26 -9.45
C VAL A 194 -9.29 -10.52 -9.13
N GLU A 195 -9.15 -11.60 -9.92
CA GLU A 195 -9.80 -12.88 -9.63
C GLU A 195 -9.39 -13.43 -8.24
N LYS A 196 -8.08 -13.44 -7.93
CA LYS A 196 -7.56 -13.86 -6.63
C LYS A 196 -8.04 -12.97 -5.48
N ILE A 197 -8.04 -11.65 -5.68
CA ILE A 197 -8.54 -10.69 -4.70
C ILE A 197 -10.04 -10.92 -4.46
N SER A 198 -10.82 -11.09 -5.53
CA SER A 198 -12.26 -11.37 -5.44
C SER A 198 -12.56 -12.71 -4.77
N ALA A 199 -11.73 -13.74 -5.00
CA ALA A 199 -11.85 -15.02 -4.32
C ALA A 199 -11.58 -14.92 -2.81
N ALA A 200 -10.65 -14.04 -2.39
CA ALA A 200 -10.32 -13.85 -0.97
C ALA A 200 -11.34 -12.95 -0.25
N PHE A 201 -11.77 -11.86 -0.86
CA PHE A 201 -12.56 -10.81 -0.22
C PHE A 201 -14.08 -10.91 -0.49
N GLY A 202 -14.46 -11.56 -1.59
CA GLY A 202 -15.80 -11.50 -2.16
C GLY A 202 -15.86 -10.51 -3.33
N ALA A 203 -16.51 -10.88 -4.43
CA ALA A 203 -16.57 -10.06 -5.64
C ALA A 203 -17.32 -8.72 -5.42
N ASP A 204 -18.26 -8.68 -4.49
CA ASP A 204 -19.03 -7.50 -4.09
C ASP A 204 -18.23 -6.51 -3.20
N ALA A 205 -17.10 -6.95 -2.65
CA ALA A 205 -16.21 -6.15 -1.81
C ALA A 205 -15.15 -5.38 -2.63
N VAL A 206 -15.02 -5.66 -3.93
CA VAL A 206 -13.89 -5.18 -4.75
C VAL A 206 -14.27 -3.99 -5.61
N TRP A 207 -13.42 -2.96 -5.54
CA TRP A 207 -13.48 -1.73 -6.31
C TRP A 207 -12.18 -1.51 -7.06
N ALA A 208 -12.22 -0.88 -8.23
CA ALA A 208 -11.02 -0.57 -8.99
C ALA A 208 -11.08 0.82 -9.62
N PHE A 209 -9.91 1.43 -9.75
CA PHE A 209 -9.72 2.58 -10.61
C PHE A 209 -9.54 2.16 -12.07
N LYS A 210 -9.73 3.10 -12.99
CA LYS A 210 -9.13 2.99 -14.33
C LYS A 210 -7.60 3.09 -14.19
N PRO A 211 -6.82 2.48 -15.09
CA PRO A 211 -5.36 2.63 -15.09
C PRO A 211 -4.93 4.11 -15.06
N THR A 212 -3.82 4.41 -14.39
CA THR A 212 -3.15 5.71 -14.53
C THR A 212 -2.47 5.80 -15.90
N ARG A 213 -1.96 6.98 -16.22
CA ARG A 213 -1.21 7.19 -17.47
C ARG A 213 0.06 6.33 -17.53
N GLU A 214 0.68 6.10 -16.39
CA GLU A 214 1.89 5.29 -16.20
C GLU A 214 1.60 3.78 -16.23
N GLY A 215 0.33 3.37 -16.20
CA GLY A 215 -0.09 1.97 -16.27
C GLY A 215 -0.41 1.31 -14.93
N ASN A 216 -0.33 2.04 -13.82
CA ASN A 216 -0.74 1.54 -12.52
C ASN A 216 -2.27 1.46 -12.40
N THR A 217 -2.76 0.39 -11.81
CA THR A 217 -4.19 0.25 -11.48
C THR A 217 -4.33 -0.07 -9.99
N VAL A 218 -4.97 0.83 -9.24
CA VAL A 218 -5.24 0.59 -7.82
C VAL A 218 -6.57 -0.11 -7.67
N VAL A 219 -6.53 -1.23 -6.96
CA VAL A 219 -7.70 -2.02 -6.54
C VAL A 219 -7.88 -1.87 -5.04
N LEU A 220 -9.13 -1.70 -4.60
CA LEU A 220 -9.51 -1.72 -3.19
C LEU A 220 -10.40 -2.93 -2.93
N ALA A 221 -10.13 -3.62 -1.81
CA ALA A 221 -10.97 -4.69 -1.31
C ALA A 221 -11.35 -4.43 0.16
N GLN A 222 -12.62 -4.53 0.48
CA GLN A 222 -13.18 -4.30 1.81
C GLN A 222 -13.27 -5.60 2.59
N CYS A 223 -12.97 -5.58 3.90
CA CYS A 223 -13.18 -6.76 4.75
C CYS A 223 -14.67 -7.13 4.81
N THR A 224 -15.52 -6.14 5.08
CA THR A 224 -16.98 -6.26 4.97
C THR A 224 -17.46 -5.36 3.82
N PRO A 225 -18.16 -5.91 2.81
CA PRO A 225 -18.65 -5.12 1.68
C PRO A 225 -19.50 -3.93 2.13
N ASN A 226 -19.17 -2.75 1.63
CA ASN A 226 -19.93 -1.52 1.86
C ASN A 226 -20.04 -0.73 0.56
N ARG A 227 -21.27 -0.36 0.20
CA ARG A 227 -21.56 0.42 -1.02
C ARG A 227 -22.28 1.71 -0.64
N PRO A 228 -21.56 2.74 -0.18
CA PRO A 228 -22.16 4.03 0.12
C PRO A 228 -22.85 4.62 -1.10
N LYS A 229 -23.91 5.36 -0.88
CA LYS A 229 -24.56 6.15 -1.94
C LYS A 229 -23.55 7.13 -2.52
N ARG A 230 -23.77 7.51 -3.77
CA ARG A 230 -22.87 8.41 -4.49
C ARG A 230 -22.70 9.75 -3.79
N GLU A 231 -23.77 10.29 -3.24
CA GLU A 231 -23.78 11.57 -2.51
C GLU A 231 -22.86 11.51 -1.26
N VAL A 232 -22.82 10.37 -0.58
CA VAL A 232 -21.93 10.15 0.57
C VAL A 232 -20.47 10.11 0.12
N LEU A 233 -20.18 9.43 -1.00
CA LEU A 233 -18.83 9.39 -1.55
C LEU A 233 -18.36 10.77 -2.03
N GLU A 234 -19.24 11.56 -2.63
CA GLU A 234 -18.96 12.93 -3.09
C GLU A 234 -18.68 13.86 -1.90
N ALA A 235 -19.51 13.81 -0.85
CA ALA A 235 -19.31 14.60 0.36
C ALA A 235 -17.99 14.25 1.05
N ARG A 236 -17.68 12.96 1.19
CA ARG A 236 -16.39 12.53 1.76
C ARG A 236 -15.20 12.94 0.89
N ALA A 237 -15.33 12.86 -0.43
CA ALA A 237 -14.30 13.28 -1.36
C ALA A 237 -13.97 14.77 -1.24
N GLU A 238 -14.96 15.61 -1.01
CA GLU A 238 -14.76 17.04 -0.76
C GLU A 238 -13.99 17.30 0.55
N ILE A 239 -14.35 16.60 1.62
CA ILE A 239 -13.62 16.67 2.90
C ILE A 239 -12.17 16.19 2.72
N ILE A 240 -11.95 15.06 2.05
CA ILE A 240 -10.60 14.50 1.79
C ILE A 240 -9.75 15.50 1.01
N GLN A 241 -10.33 16.14 0.00
CA GLN A 241 -9.63 17.13 -0.81
C GLN A 241 -9.28 18.39 0.00
N THR A 242 -10.20 18.87 0.82
CA THR A 242 -10.00 20.07 1.64
C THR A 242 -9.01 19.84 2.77
N GLN A 243 -9.12 18.72 3.47
CA GLN A 243 -8.28 18.45 4.66
C GLN A 243 -6.88 17.95 4.32
N TRP A 244 -6.75 17.13 3.28
CA TRP A 244 -5.51 16.39 2.99
C TRP A 244 -4.95 16.66 1.59
N GLY A 245 -5.55 17.55 0.81
CA GLY A 245 -5.04 17.94 -0.51
C GLY A 245 -5.10 16.84 -1.58
N LEU A 246 -5.80 15.71 -1.31
CA LEU A 246 -5.90 14.61 -2.24
C LEU A 246 -7.00 14.89 -3.29
N PRO A 247 -6.83 14.51 -4.58
CA PRO A 247 -7.80 14.84 -5.63
C PRO A 247 -9.02 13.90 -5.61
N ALA A 248 -9.65 13.71 -4.44
CA ALA A 248 -10.67 12.70 -4.20
C ALA A 248 -11.96 12.93 -5.00
N ALA A 249 -12.31 14.18 -5.31
CA ALA A 249 -13.43 14.49 -6.19
C ALA A 249 -13.28 13.89 -7.60
N LYS A 250 -12.03 13.76 -8.09
CA LYS A 250 -11.75 13.06 -9.36
C LYS A 250 -11.93 11.54 -9.22
N TRP A 251 -11.63 10.98 -8.03
CA TRP A 251 -11.73 9.53 -7.81
C TRP A 251 -13.15 9.01 -7.96
N VAL A 252 -14.16 9.69 -7.41
CA VAL A 252 -15.57 9.26 -7.47
C VAL A 252 -16.04 9.03 -8.92
N ARG A 253 -15.43 9.68 -9.89
CA ARG A 253 -15.76 9.52 -11.33
C ARG A 253 -15.17 8.27 -11.95
N VAL A 254 -13.96 7.85 -11.51
CA VAL A 254 -13.16 6.79 -12.15
C VAL A 254 -12.95 5.56 -11.28
N PHE A 255 -13.43 5.58 -10.04
CA PHE A 255 -13.37 4.49 -9.08
C PHE A 255 -14.74 3.81 -8.98
N LYS A 256 -14.81 2.52 -9.30
CA LYS A 256 -16.08 1.80 -9.46
C LYS A 256 -16.02 0.43 -8.80
N PRO A 257 -17.16 -0.09 -8.27
CA PRO A 257 -17.27 -1.49 -7.90
C PRO A 257 -17.05 -2.37 -9.12
N MET A 258 -16.34 -3.49 -8.93
CA MET A 258 -16.05 -4.45 -9.99
C MET A 258 -17.28 -5.27 -10.36
N LEU A 259 -18.09 -5.65 -9.38
CA LEU A 259 -19.39 -6.26 -9.59
C LEU A 259 -20.45 -5.16 -9.65
N LYS A 260 -21.24 -5.14 -10.73
CA LYS A 260 -22.35 -4.19 -10.91
C LYS A 260 -23.58 -4.63 -10.11
#